data_2ef3e134622fb6d6cda2e2fb7cb28151
#
_entry.id   2ef3e134622fb6d6cda2e2fb7cb28151
#
_cell.length_a   1.000
_cell.length_b   1.000
_cell.length_c   1.000
_cell.angle_alpha   90.00
_cell.angle_beta   90.00
_cell.angle_gamma   90.00
#
_symmetry.space_group_name_H-M   'P 1'
#
loop_
_entity.id
_entity.type
_entity.pdbx_description
1 polymer ?
#
loop_
_entity_poly.entity_id
_entity_poly.type
_entity_poly.pdbx_seq_one_letter_code
_entity_poly.pdbx_strand_id
1 'polypeptide(L)'
;MPLEVQDHSYALGTKGATRKKLAIASGCIIEYVGHIACMCGSKKERRRARDYLRWLLKQRQGPVKVNADSREDVSVLTIPTDSIGFISGHRGESLRNIEIQTGTFCFINDGTKKLGEKGNEEDMLVVSHSDESRKIARRKIREQVEVHARLGGRSGQFAPPQGAPDRRDFPGGTDRRDVYADRRGPEACDPRYPPP
;
A
#
# COMPACT_ATOMS: atom_id res chain seq x y z
N MET A 1 18.02 5.25 8.94
CA MET A 1 18.19 4.36 7.77
C MET A 1 18.13 5.23 6.53
N PRO A 2 19.19 5.25 5.68
CA PRO A 2 19.16 6.00 4.44
C PRO A 2 18.15 5.40 3.46
N LEU A 3 17.53 6.26 2.67
CA LEU A 3 16.61 5.94 1.58
C LEU A 3 17.21 6.49 0.28
N GLU A 4 17.02 5.80 -0.81
CA GLU A 4 17.31 6.36 -2.13
C GLU A 4 16.27 7.43 -2.49
N VAL A 5 16.67 8.44 -3.28
CA VAL A 5 15.79 9.55 -3.69
C VAL A 5 14.49 9.04 -4.31
N GLN A 6 14.59 8.03 -5.15
CA GLN A 6 13.48 7.40 -5.85
C GLN A 6 12.53 6.62 -4.92
N ASP A 7 13.00 6.19 -3.75
CA ASP A 7 12.23 5.38 -2.80
C ASP A 7 11.45 6.23 -1.80
N HIS A 8 11.84 7.49 -1.61
CA HIS A 8 11.26 8.37 -0.60
C HIS A 8 9.74 8.55 -0.79
N SER A 9 9.29 8.89 -1.99
CA SER A 9 7.86 9.09 -2.27
C SER A 9 7.05 7.81 -2.06
N TYR A 10 7.61 6.65 -2.40
CA TYR A 10 6.97 5.35 -2.20
C TYR A 10 6.88 4.97 -0.72
N ALA A 11 7.97 5.17 0.02
CA ALA A 11 8.03 4.94 1.45
C ALA A 11 7.09 5.87 2.24
N LEU A 12 6.94 7.12 1.80
CA LEU A 12 6.04 8.08 2.41
C LEU A 12 4.57 7.75 2.09
N GLY A 13 4.29 7.47 0.82
CA GLY A 13 2.94 7.28 0.29
C GLY A 13 2.12 8.57 0.23
N THR A 14 0.96 8.51 -0.38
CA THR A 14 0.05 9.67 -0.51
C THR A 14 -0.35 10.19 0.86
N LYS A 15 -0.07 11.47 1.13
CA LYS A 15 -0.34 12.12 2.43
C LYS A 15 0.27 11.38 3.63
N GLY A 16 1.38 10.67 3.42
CA GLY A 16 2.06 9.92 4.47
C GLY A 16 1.36 8.62 4.90
N ALA A 17 0.44 8.09 4.09
CA ALA A 17 -0.34 6.90 4.44
C ALA A 17 0.54 5.66 4.64
N THR A 18 1.54 5.45 3.77
CA THR A 18 2.45 4.30 3.89
C THR A 18 3.31 4.40 5.15
N ARG A 19 3.87 5.58 5.44
CA ARG A 19 4.61 5.83 6.67
C ARG A 19 3.78 5.53 7.91
N LYS A 20 2.55 6.06 7.97
CA LYS A 20 1.62 5.83 9.09
C LYS A 20 1.30 4.35 9.26
N LYS A 21 1.04 3.62 8.16
CA LYS A 21 0.80 2.18 8.17
C LYS A 21 1.97 1.43 8.79
N LEU A 22 3.20 1.67 8.33
CA LEU A 22 4.38 1.00 8.87
C LEU A 22 4.65 1.36 10.33
N ALA A 23 4.41 2.61 10.73
CA ALA A 23 4.54 3.05 12.13
C ALA A 23 3.58 2.28 13.03
N ILE A 24 2.30 2.22 12.67
CA ILE A 24 1.28 1.48 13.44
C ILE A 24 1.62 -0.01 13.48
N ALA A 25 1.88 -0.63 12.35
CA ALA A 25 2.18 -2.07 12.29
C ALA A 25 3.42 -2.45 13.10
N SER A 26 4.46 -1.63 13.11
CA SER A 26 5.69 -1.91 13.87
C SER A 26 5.61 -1.53 15.35
N GLY A 27 4.68 -0.64 15.73
CA GLY A 27 4.62 0.01 17.04
C GLY A 27 5.72 1.05 17.23
N CYS A 28 6.38 1.52 16.17
CA CYS A 28 7.52 2.43 16.18
C CYS A 28 7.11 3.78 15.61
N ILE A 29 7.65 4.86 16.15
CA ILE A 29 7.54 6.18 15.52
C ILE A 29 8.50 6.22 14.32
N ILE A 30 7.96 6.50 13.14
CA ILE A 30 8.73 6.62 11.89
C ILE A 30 8.53 8.01 11.33
N GLU A 31 9.63 8.73 11.13
CA GLU A 31 9.65 10.03 10.48
C GLU A 31 10.74 10.07 9.40
N TYR A 32 10.51 10.85 8.35
CA TYR A 32 11.48 11.04 7.29
C TYR A 32 12.04 12.46 7.35
N VAL A 33 13.36 12.55 7.46
CA VAL A 33 14.10 13.83 7.45
C VAL A 33 15.03 13.80 6.24
N GLY A 34 14.71 14.55 5.21
CA GLY A 34 15.38 14.42 3.92
C GLY A 34 15.30 12.97 3.41
N HIS A 35 16.43 12.36 3.13
CA HIS A 35 16.52 10.97 2.67
C HIS A 35 16.80 9.96 3.80
N ILE A 36 16.53 10.34 5.05
CA ILE A 36 16.79 9.50 6.21
C ILE A 36 15.48 9.11 6.87
N ALA A 37 15.23 7.80 6.99
CA ALA A 37 14.16 7.28 7.84
C ALA A 37 14.66 7.23 9.29
N CYS A 38 14.08 8.07 10.14
CA CYS A 38 14.30 8.10 11.58
C CYS A 38 13.27 7.19 12.26
N MET A 39 13.74 6.35 13.19
CA MET A 39 12.91 5.36 13.88
C MET A 39 13.13 5.51 15.38
N CYS A 40 12.07 5.83 16.14
CA CYS A 40 12.11 6.03 17.57
C CYS A 40 11.19 5.03 18.28
N GLY A 41 11.71 4.40 19.32
CA GLY A 41 11.01 3.36 20.09
C GLY A 41 11.99 2.38 20.73
N SER A 42 11.50 1.28 21.27
CA SER A 42 12.32 0.19 21.82
C SER A 42 13.16 -0.50 20.73
N LYS A 43 14.15 -1.30 21.13
CA LYS A 43 15.00 -2.06 20.18
C LYS A 43 14.18 -2.98 19.29
N LYS A 44 13.15 -3.64 19.84
CA LYS A 44 12.24 -4.54 19.08
C LYS A 44 11.42 -3.75 18.06
N GLU A 45 10.84 -2.62 18.44
CA GLU A 45 10.04 -1.77 17.54
C GLU A 45 10.86 -1.20 16.39
N ARG A 46 12.06 -0.66 16.69
CA ARG A 46 12.96 -0.16 15.65
C ARG A 46 13.42 -1.25 14.67
N ARG A 47 13.63 -2.50 15.18
CA ARG A 47 13.97 -3.64 14.33
C ARG A 47 12.81 -3.96 13.37
N ARG A 48 11.56 -4.08 13.91
CA ARG A 48 10.35 -4.30 13.10
C ARG A 48 10.19 -3.22 12.04
N ALA A 49 10.23 -1.95 12.45
CA ALA A 49 10.07 -0.82 11.53
C ALA A 49 11.08 -0.85 10.38
N ARG A 50 12.35 -1.17 10.69
CA ARG A 50 13.42 -1.31 9.69
C ARG A 50 13.15 -2.45 8.72
N ASP A 51 12.74 -3.62 9.23
CA ASP A 51 12.46 -4.78 8.42
C ASP A 51 11.24 -4.54 7.52
N TYR A 52 10.16 -3.96 8.05
CA TYR A 52 8.94 -3.66 7.29
C TYR A 52 9.20 -2.64 6.18
N LEU A 53 9.99 -1.60 6.48
CA LEU A 53 10.38 -0.63 5.46
C LEU A 53 11.25 -1.27 4.37
N ARG A 54 12.17 -2.17 4.73
CA ARG A 54 12.97 -2.92 3.75
C ARG A 54 12.11 -3.83 2.87
N TRP A 55 11.14 -4.53 3.44
CA TRP A 55 10.24 -5.38 2.67
C TRP A 55 9.37 -4.55 1.74
N LEU A 56 8.85 -3.42 2.21
CA LEU A 56 8.10 -2.50 1.36
C LEU A 56 8.93 -2.04 0.14
N LEU A 57 10.18 -1.61 0.37
CA LEU A 57 11.05 -1.14 -0.70
C LEU A 57 11.42 -2.26 -1.67
N LYS A 58 11.67 -3.46 -1.16
CA LYS A 58 11.93 -4.63 -2.01
C LYS A 58 10.74 -4.98 -2.92
N GLN A 59 9.50 -4.84 -2.46
CA GLN A 59 8.31 -5.08 -3.29
C GLN A 59 8.26 -4.21 -4.54
N ARG A 60 8.88 -3.04 -4.52
CA ARG A 60 8.99 -2.17 -5.67
C ARG A 60 9.97 -2.71 -6.71
N GLN A 61 11.01 -3.40 -6.26
CA GLN A 61 12.07 -3.94 -7.11
C GLN A 61 11.75 -5.34 -7.63
N GLY A 62 10.87 -6.06 -6.95
CA GLY A 62 10.49 -7.42 -7.31
C GLY A 62 9.88 -8.20 -6.15
N PRO A 63 9.82 -9.52 -6.32
CA PRO A 63 9.22 -10.41 -5.33
C PRO A 63 10.00 -10.42 -4.01
N VAL A 64 9.26 -10.50 -2.90
CA VAL A 64 9.84 -10.49 -1.55
C VAL A 64 9.61 -11.84 -0.88
N LYS A 65 10.71 -12.47 -0.47
CA LYS A 65 10.69 -13.69 0.32
C LYS A 65 11.11 -13.41 1.75
N VAL A 66 10.26 -13.80 2.70
CA VAL A 66 10.48 -13.63 4.13
C VAL A 66 10.31 -14.99 4.82
N ASN A 67 11.26 -15.33 5.68
CA ASN A 67 11.10 -16.48 6.58
C ASN A 67 10.24 -16.03 7.77
N ALA A 68 9.03 -16.58 7.85
CA ALA A 68 8.05 -16.27 8.89
C ALA A 68 8.24 -17.09 10.17
N ASP A 69 8.88 -18.28 10.08
CA ASP A 69 8.93 -19.27 11.16
C ASP A 69 9.61 -18.77 12.44
N SER A 70 10.56 -17.86 12.27
CA SER A 70 11.35 -17.31 13.39
C SER A 70 10.82 -15.96 13.92
N ARG A 71 9.61 -15.54 13.51
CA ARG A 71 9.10 -14.19 13.78
C ARG A 71 7.77 -14.20 14.50
N GLU A 72 7.75 -13.57 15.68
CA GLU A 72 6.54 -13.39 16.49
C GLU A 72 5.57 -12.35 15.89
N ASP A 73 6.08 -11.44 15.05
CA ASP A 73 5.35 -10.31 14.48
C ASP A 73 4.77 -10.60 13.09
N VAL A 74 4.91 -11.83 12.59
CA VAL A 74 4.43 -12.27 11.28
C VAL A 74 3.45 -13.41 11.45
N SER A 75 2.33 -13.35 10.74
CA SER A 75 1.38 -14.46 10.62
C SER A 75 1.22 -14.82 9.15
N VAL A 76 1.26 -16.09 8.84
CA VAL A 76 1.05 -16.61 7.48
C VAL A 76 -0.41 -16.96 7.29
N LEU A 77 -0.95 -16.62 6.14
CA LEU A 77 -2.28 -16.99 5.69
C LEU A 77 -2.18 -17.52 4.26
N THR A 78 -2.37 -18.80 4.08
CA THR A 78 -2.43 -19.42 2.75
C THR A 78 -3.76 -19.09 2.09
N ILE A 79 -3.74 -18.59 0.87
CA ILE A 79 -4.91 -18.15 0.11
C ILE A 79 -4.83 -18.68 -1.33
N PRO A 80 -5.98 -18.98 -1.98
CA PRO A 80 -6.01 -19.34 -3.38
C PRO A 80 -5.48 -18.19 -4.27
N THR A 81 -4.63 -18.52 -5.23
CA THR A 81 -4.01 -17.53 -6.13
C THR A 81 -5.04 -16.72 -6.91
N ASP A 82 -6.16 -17.32 -7.31
CA ASP A 82 -7.27 -16.67 -8.02
C ASP A 82 -7.99 -15.62 -7.17
N SER A 83 -7.95 -15.76 -5.83
CA SER A 83 -8.55 -14.81 -4.89
C SER A 83 -7.71 -13.56 -4.63
N ILE A 84 -6.41 -13.57 -4.98
CA ILE A 84 -5.49 -12.46 -4.68
C ILE A 84 -5.95 -11.15 -5.31
N GLY A 85 -6.38 -11.20 -6.58
CA GLY A 85 -6.89 -10.03 -7.29
C GLY A 85 -8.13 -9.44 -6.62
N PHE A 86 -9.04 -10.28 -6.17
CA PHE A 86 -10.27 -9.87 -5.48
C PHE A 86 -9.97 -9.24 -4.10
N ILE A 87 -9.10 -9.89 -3.31
CA ILE A 87 -8.69 -9.39 -1.99
C ILE A 87 -7.94 -8.06 -2.12
N SER A 88 -7.07 -7.93 -3.10
CA SER A 88 -6.35 -6.69 -3.35
C SER A 88 -7.30 -5.58 -3.79
N GLY A 89 -8.29 -5.89 -4.61
CA GLY A 89 -9.24 -4.93 -5.16
C GLY A 89 -8.60 -4.00 -6.19
N HIS A 90 -9.37 -3.02 -6.66
CA HIS A 90 -8.88 -2.05 -7.64
C HIS A 90 -7.66 -1.29 -7.10
N ARG A 91 -6.53 -1.38 -7.80
CA ARG A 91 -5.24 -0.75 -7.42
C ARG A 91 -4.80 -1.05 -5.98
N GLY A 92 -5.21 -2.18 -5.40
CA GLY A 92 -4.86 -2.58 -4.05
C GLY A 92 -5.66 -1.85 -2.94
N GLU A 93 -6.77 -1.23 -3.25
CA GLU A 93 -7.56 -0.42 -2.31
C GLU A 93 -8.22 -1.25 -1.22
N SER A 94 -8.79 -2.41 -1.58
CA SER A 94 -9.47 -3.29 -0.64
C SER A 94 -8.52 -3.79 0.45
N LEU A 95 -7.33 -4.28 0.05
CA LEU A 95 -6.31 -4.72 1.00
C LEU A 95 -5.79 -3.57 1.88
N ARG A 96 -5.58 -2.37 1.31
CA ARG A 96 -5.17 -1.19 2.09
C ARG A 96 -6.22 -0.79 3.13
N ASN A 97 -7.49 -0.92 2.82
CA ASN A 97 -8.56 -0.65 3.78
C ASN A 97 -8.51 -1.63 4.96
N ILE A 98 -8.25 -2.91 4.71
CA ILE A 98 -8.03 -3.90 5.77
C ILE A 98 -6.81 -3.52 6.61
N GLU A 99 -5.68 -3.20 5.97
CA GLU A 99 -4.45 -2.78 6.65
C GLU A 99 -4.66 -1.57 7.57
N ILE A 100 -5.38 -0.54 7.08
CA ILE A 100 -5.67 0.68 7.85
C ILE A 100 -6.57 0.36 9.05
N GLN A 101 -7.63 -0.42 8.84
CA GLN A 101 -8.60 -0.77 9.90
C GLN A 101 -7.99 -1.64 10.99
N THR A 102 -7.00 -2.45 10.65
CA THR A 102 -6.41 -3.43 11.57
C THR A 102 -5.02 -3.03 12.08
N GLY A 103 -4.42 -1.98 11.53
CA GLY A 103 -3.06 -1.58 11.89
C GLY A 103 -2.01 -2.62 11.51
N THR A 104 -2.20 -3.27 10.36
CA THR A 104 -1.28 -4.30 9.84
C THR A 104 -0.63 -3.87 8.54
N PHE A 105 0.40 -4.60 8.13
CA PHE A 105 1.01 -4.52 6.82
C PHE A 105 0.94 -5.90 6.16
N CYS A 106 0.32 -6.00 4.98
CA CYS A 106 0.03 -7.27 4.32
C CYS A 106 0.68 -7.32 2.94
N PHE A 107 1.27 -8.47 2.59
CA PHE A 107 1.83 -8.69 1.25
C PHE A 107 1.99 -10.19 0.97
N ILE A 108 2.13 -10.54 -0.31
CA ILE A 108 2.38 -11.93 -0.74
C ILE A 108 3.84 -12.29 -0.50
N ASN A 109 4.07 -13.46 0.09
CA ASN A 109 5.40 -14.05 0.27
C ASN A 109 5.77 -14.82 -0.99
N ASP A 110 6.62 -14.25 -1.81
CA ASP A 110 6.97 -14.85 -3.09
C ASP A 110 7.77 -16.16 -2.93
N GLY A 111 7.58 -17.04 -3.91
CA GLY A 111 8.19 -18.38 -3.88
C GLY A 111 7.47 -19.41 -3.00
N THR A 112 6.27 -19.06 -2.49
CA THR A 112 5.45 -19.98 -1.69
C THR A 112 4.30 -20.60 -2.48
N LYS A 113 4.29 -20.41 -3.81
CA LYS A 113 3.29 -21.08 -4.68
C LYS A 113 3.32 -22.58 -4.45
N LYS A 114 2.19 -23.09 -3.98
CA LYS A 114 1.98 -24.52 -3.72
C LYS A 114 0.77 -24.99 -4.50
N LEU A 115 0.82 -26.22 -4.97
CA LEU A 115 -0.36 -26.88 -5.48
C LEU A 115 -1.16 -27.38 -4.28
N GLY A 116 -2.25 -26.69 -3.95
CA GLY A 116 -3.16 -27.08 -2.90
C GLY A 116 -4.30 -27.97 -3.41
N GLU A 117 -5.17 -28.43 -2.51
CA GLU A 117 -6.31 -29.29 -2.83
C GLU A 117 -7.31 -28.64 -3.83
N LYS A 118 -7.37 -27.32 -3.86
CA LYS A 118 -8.28 -26.52 -4.70
C LYS A 118 -7.56 -25.74 -5.81
N GLY A 119 -6.33 -26.07 -6.12
CA GLY A 119 -5.52 -25.39 -7.13
C GLY A 119 -4.28 -24.72 -6.55
N ASN A 120 -3.78 -23.68 -7.23
CA ASN A 120 -2.59 -22.96 -6.76
C ASN A 120 -2.89 -22.09 -5.54
N GLU A 121 -2.02 -22.17 -4.55
CA GLU A 121 -2.09 -21.39 -3.31
C GLU A 121 -0.83 -20.56 -3.11
N GLU A 122 -0.97 -19.42 -2.48
CA GLU A 122 0.14 -18.53 -2.12
C GLU A 122 0.00 -18.11 -0.65
N ASP A 123 1.14 -17.90 0.00
CA ASP A 123 1.17 -17.44 1.38
C ASP A 123 1.15 -15.89 1.41
N MET A 124 0.11 -15.34 2.01
CA MET A 124 0.05 -13.92 2.36
C MET A 124 0.59 -13.73 3.77
N LEU A 125 1.52 -12.81 3.92
CA LEU A 125 2.05 -12.41 5.22
C LEU A 125 1.22 -11.27 5.79
N VAL A 126 0.77 -11.42 7.01
CA VAL A 126 0.09 -10.40 7.81
C VAL A 126 1.02 -10.01 8.95
N VAL A 127 1.49 -8.78 8.91
CA VAL A 127 2.59 -8.30 9.76
C VAL A 127 2.11 -7.18 10.68
N SER A 128 2.31 -7.35 11.98
CA SER A 128 2.05 -6.34 13.00
C SER A 128 2.69 -6.73 14.32
N HIS A 129 3.05 -5.74 15.15
CA HIS A 129 3.50 -5.97 16.52
C HIS A 129 2.40 -6.58 17.41
N SER A 130 1.13 -6.29 17.10
CA SER A 130 -0.04 -6.78 17.84
C SER A 130 -0.55 -8.09 17.25
N ASP A 131 -0.61 -9.14 18.06
CA ASP A 131 -1.18 -10.43 17.66
C ASP A 131 -2.68 -10.33 17.38
N GLU A 132 -3.41 -9.53 18.17
CA GLU A 132 -4.83 -9.31 17.97
C GLU A 132 -5.12 -8.63 16.62
N SER A 133 -4.34 -7.61 16.27
CA SER A 133 -4.42 -6.96 14.96
C SER A 133 -4.23 -7.95 13.82
N ARG A 134 -3.25 -8.86 13.94
CA ARG A 134 -3.01 -9.90 12.93
C ARG A 134 -4.18 -10.90 12.84
N LYS A 135 -4.76 -11.30 13.96
CA LYS A 135 -5.93 -12.19 13.99
C LYS A 135 -7.14 -11.56 13.29
N ILE A 136 -7.43 -10.27 13.60
CA ILE A 136 -8.53 -9.54 12.97
C ILE A 136 -8.30 -9.41 11.45
N ALA A 137 -7.10 -9.05 11.03
CA ALA A 137 -6.77 -8.92 9.61
C ALA A 137 -6.93 -10.26 8.87
N ARG A 138 -6.39 -11.35 9.44
CA ARG A 138 -6.55 -12.70 8.86
C ARG A 138 -8.00 -13.12 8.72
N ARG A 139 -8.86 -12.81 9.72
CA ARG A 139 -10.28 -13.08 9.65
C ARG A 139 -10.92 -12.31 8.49
N LYS A 140 -10.68 -10.99 8.37
CA LYS A 140 -11.23 -10.17 7.30
C LYS A 140 -10.77 -10.65 5.91
N ILE A 141 -9.52 -11.07 5.77
CA ILE A 141 -9.01 -11.61 4.50
C ILE A 141 -9.71 -12.94 4.17
N ARG A 142 -9.90 -13.84 5.15
CA ARG A 142 -10.64 -15.10 4.94
C ARG A 142 -12.09 -14.85 4.52
N GLU A 143 -12.78 -13.90 5.14
CA GLU A 143 -14.13 -13.47 4.75
C GLU A 143 -14.16 -13.03 3.28
N GLN A 144 -13.15 -12.29 2.81
CA GLN A 144 -13.03 -11.90 1.39
C GLN A 144 -12.81 -13.11 0.47
N VAL A 145 -11.98 -14.08 0.88
CA VAL A 145 -11.78 -15.34 0.14
C VAL A 145 -13.09 -16.11 0.02
N GLU A 146 -13.84 -16.23 1.11
CA GLU A 146 -15.15 -16.91 1.09
C GLU A 146 -16.18 -16.22 0.20
N VAL A 147 -16.22 -14.88 0.23
CA VAL A 147 -17.08 -14.10 -0.66
C VAL A 147 -16.71 -14.36 -2.12
N HIS A 148 -15.41 -14.32 -2.46
CA HIS A 148 -14.95 -14.63 -3.81
C HIS A 148 -15.33 -16.04 -4.26
N ALA A 149 -15.16 -17.04 -3.40
CA ALA A 149 -15.54 -18.42 -3.68
C ALA A 149 -17.06 -18.57 -3.93
N ARG A 150 -17.91 -17.88 -3.16
CA ARG A 150 -19.38 -17.85 -3.35
C ARG A 150 -19.79 -17.18 -4.66
N LEU A 151 -19.05 -16.18 -5.12
CA LEU A 151 -19.27 -15.51 -6.40
C LEU A 151 -18.81 -16.33 -7.61
N GLY A 152 -18.39 -17.59 -7.40
CA GLY A 152 -17.99 -18.52 -8.46
C GLY A 152 -16.62 -18.25 -9.05
N GLY A 153 -15.70 -17.64 -8.28
CA GLY A 153 -14.31 -17.45 -8.70
C GLY A 153 -14.12 -16.55 -9.93
N ARG A 154 -15.15 -15.84 -10.36
CA ARG A 154 -15.05 -14.88 -11.47
C ARG A 154 -14.28 -13.64 -11.03
N SER A 155 -12.96 -13.77 -10.99
CA SER A 155 -12.05 -12.63 -10.92
C SER A 155 -12.08 -11.90 -12.27
N GLY A 156 -12.61 -10.68 -12.25
CA GLY A 156 -12.25 -9.71 -13.26
C GLY A 156 -13.04 -9.72 -14.55
N GLN A 157 -14.32 -9.45 -14.49
CA GLN A 157 -14.92 -8.54 -15.46
C GLN A 157 -15.82 -7.57 -14.68
N PHE A 158 -15.21 -6.57 -14.04
CA PHE A 158 -15.89 -5.31 -13.92
C PHE A 158 -15.91 -4.72 -15.34
N ALA A 159 -16.81 -5.23 -16.18
CA ALA A 159 -17.22 -4.50 -17.35
C ALA A 159 -17.80 -3.18 -16.79
N PRO A 160 -17.33 -2.01 -17.24
CA PRO A 160 -18.02 -0.78 -16.91
C PRO A 160 -19.46 -0.92 -17.35
N PRO A 161 -20.44 -0.36 -16.62
CA PRO A 161 -21.85 -0.48 -17.02
C PRO A 161 -21.95 -0.03 -18.48
N GLN A 162 -22.43 -0.92 -19.33
CA GLN A 162 -22.70 -0.63 -20.74
C GLN A 162 -23.77 0.46 -20.75
N GLY A 163 -23.37 1.69 -21.08
CA GLY A 163 -24.29 2.83 -21.12
C GLY A 163 -23.71 4.16 -20.64
N ALA A 164 -22.45 4.23 -20.22
CA ALA A 164 -21.81 5.53 -20.08
C ALA A 164 -21.62 6.13 -21.50
N PRO A 165 -22.21 7.30 -21.82
CA PRO A 165 -22.02 7.94 -23.12
C PRO A 165 -20.53 8.21 -23.33
N ASP A 166 -20.03 7.87 -24.52
CA ASP A 166 -18.65 8.14 -24.93
C ASP A 166 -18.40 9.66 -24.78
N ARG A 167 -17.32 10.04 -24.10
CA ARG A 167 -16.95 11.46 -23.90
C ARG A 167 -16.75 12.24 -25.19
N ARG A 168 -16.90 11.60 -26.35
CA ARG A 168 -16.85 12.23 -27.69
C ARG A 168 -18.16 12.86 -28.13
N ASP A 169 -19.27 12.59 -27.43
CA ASP A 169 -20.61 13.08 -27.80
C ASP A 169 -20.99 14.40 -27.13
N PHE A 170 -20.06 15.07 -26.44
CA PHE A 170 -20.30 16.43 -25.94
C PHE A 170 -19.79 17.45 -26.96
N PRO A 171 -20.68 18.14 -27.72
CA PRO A 171 -20.27 19.27 -28.54
C PRO A 171 -19.97 20.44 -27.62
N GLY A 172 -18.69 20.80 -27.49
CA GLY A 172 -18.31 22.04 -26.78
C GLY A 172 -17.18 21.95 -25.76
N GLY A 173 -16.30 20.95 -25.82
CA GLY A 173 -15.11 20.88 -24.99
C GLY A 173 -13.99 21.80 -25.51
N THR A 174 -13.93 23.03 -25.05
CA THR A 174 -12.74 23.89 -25.20
C THR A 174 -11.56 23.25 -24.50
N ASP A 175 -10.46 23.12 -25.24
CA ASP A 175 -9.19 22.53 -24.78
C ASP A 175 -8.67 23.29 -23.54
N ARG A 176 -8.57 22.59 -22.39
CA ARG A 176 -8.11 23.17 -21.12
C ARG A 176 -6.61 23.42 -21.06
N ARG A 177 -5.90 23.46 -22.19
CA ARG A 177 -4.47 23.79 -22.23
C ARG A 177 -4.16 25.27 -22.19
N ASP A 178 -5.14 26.15 -22.47
CA ASP A 178 -4.91 27.59 -22.58
C ASP A 178 -5.22 28.41 -21.31
N VAL A 179 -5.55 27.77 -20.19
CA VAL A 179 -5.95 28.52 -18.96
C VAL A 179 -4.79 28.73 -17.97
N TYR A 180 -3.59 28.25 -18.25
CA TYR A 180 -2.43 28.41 -17.35
C TYR A 180 -1.37 29.43 -17.82
N ALA A 181 -1.65 30.19 -18.85
CA ALA A 181 -0.66 31.10 -19.45
C ALA A 181 -0.80 32.59 -19.09
N ASP A 182 -1.71 33.00 -18.19
CA ASP A 182 -1.82 34.41 -17.88
C ASP A 182 -2.23 34.72 -16.42
N ARG A 183 -1.32 34.43 -15.49
CA ARG A 183 -1.35 35.00 -14.13
C ARG A 183 0.07 35.25 -13.59
N ARG A 184 0.87 35.98 -14.35
CA ARG A 184 2.00 36.73 -13.80
C ARG A 184 1.65 38.22 -13.91
N GLY A 185 0.94 38.72 -12.92
CA GLY A 185 0.81 40.14 -12.66
C GLY A 185 2.16 40.70 -12.16
N PRO A 186 2.42 42.00 -12.35
CA PRO A 186 3.70 42.60 -11.96
C PRO A 186 3.89 42.52 -10.45
N GLU A 187 5.08 42.09 -10.06
CA GLU A 187 5.55 42.06 -8.67
C GLU A 187 5.50 43.47 -8.09
N ALA A 188 4.62 43.67 -7.12
CA ALA A 188 4.67 44.85 -6.26
C ALA A 188 5.84 44.68 -5.31
N CYS A 189 6.92 45.42 -5.50
CA CYS A 189 8.02 45.53 -4.57
C CYS A 189 7.53 46.00 -3.21
N ASP A 190 7.72 45.21 -2.16
CA ASP A 190 7.54 45.64 -0.77
C ASP A 190 8.62 46.65 -0.40
N PRO A 191 8.26 47.90 -0.04
CA PRO A 191 9.25 48.96 0.23
C PRO A 191 10.07 48.76 1.52
N ARG A 192 9.94 47.65 2.23
CA ARG A 192 10.62 47.40 3.50
C ARG A 192 11.96 46.64 3.40
N TYR A 193 12.34 46.15 2.20
CA TYR A 193 13.63 45.51 1.97
C TYR A 193 14.30 46.03 0.71
N PRO A 194 15.28 46.94 0.81
CA PRO A 194 16.14 47.28 -0.32
C PRO A 194 17.09 46.14 -0.63
N PRO A 195 17.42 45.90 -1.91
CA PRO A 195 18.40 44.88 -2.30
C PRO A 195 19.81 45.24 -1.81
N PRO A 196 20.68 44.23 -1.64
CA PRO A 196 22.05 44.37 -1.17
C PRO A 196 22.93 45.14 -2.13
#